data_92a7b4582ed4230db5abbbb5f9165b16
#
_entry.id   92a7b4582ed4230db5abbbb5f9165b16
#
_cell.length_a   1.000
_cell.length_b   1.000
_cell.length_c   1.000
_cell.angle_alpha   90.00
_cell.angle_beta   90.00
_cell.angle_gamma   90.00
#
_symmetry.space_group_name_H-M   'P 1'
#
loop_
_entity.id
_entity.type
_entity.pdbx_description
1 polymer ?
#
loop_
_entity_poly.entity_id
_entity_poly.type
_entity_poly.pdbx_seq_one_letter_code
_entity_poly.pdbx_strand_id
1 'polypeptide(L)'
;MNQNRLRQVIANMKGQGLEQIVVSATASVYYLTGIWVSPMERMLALYITTEGQCTLYANELFGIEPQPGMELVLHSDSDEPTAQLARQLRPGKLGVDKFWPSKFLIALLEARSDITPV
;
A
#
# COMPACT_ATOMS: atom_id res chain seq x y z
N MET A 1 -5.30 9.74 8.85
CA MET A 1 -3.88 9.69 8.45
C MET A 1 -3.07 10.64 9.32
N ASN A 2 -2.02 10.13 9.94
CA ASN A 2 -1.12 10.96 10.75
C ASN A 2 -0.11 11.66 9.83
N GLN A 3 -0.32 12.96 9.60
CA GLN A 3 0.49 13.71 8.64
C GLN A 3 1.96 13.85 9.06
N ASN A 4 2.24 13.94 10.36
CA ASN A 4 3.62 14.03 10.84
C ASN A 4 4.39 12.74 10.54
N ARG A 5 3.75 11.60 10.80
CA ARG A 5 4.36 10.28 10.53
C ARG A 5 4.52 10.04 9.04
N LEU A 6 3.54 10.44 8.24
CA LEU A 6 3.63 10.34 6.79
C LEU A 6 4.81 11.17 6.25
N ARG A 7 4.99 12.39 6.73
CA ARG A 7 6.13 13.22 6.32
C ARG A 7 7.47 12.57 6.65
N GLN A 8 7.58 11.91 7.80
CA GLN A 8 8.80 11.20 8.18
C GLN A 8 9.06 10.00 7.25
N VAL A 9 8.02 9.25 6.92
CA VAL A 9 8.14 8.14 5.97
C VAL A 9 8.62 8.63 4.61
N ILE A 10 8.01 9.70 4.10
CA ILE A 10 8.40 10.29 2.82
C ILE A 10 9.85 10.77 2.84
N ALA A 11 10.28 11.41 3.92
CA ALA A 11 11.67 11.85 4.07
C ALA A 11 12.64 10.66 4.03
N ASN A 12 12.29 9.56 4.71
CA ASN A 12 13.09 8.34 4.69
C ASN A 12 13.14 7.70 3.31
N MET A 13 12.00 7.69 2.60
CA MET A 13 11.94 7.19 1.22
C MET A 13 12.91 7.96 0.31
N LYS A 14 12.87 9.28 0.39
CA LYS A 14 13.77 10.15 -0.39
C LYS A 14 15.23 9.87 -0.06
N GLY A 15 15.55 9.67 1.20
CA GLY A 15 16.90 9.35 1.64
C GLY A 15 17.41 8.00 1.11
N GLN A 16 16.51 7.09 0.79
CA GLN A 16 16.84 5.78 0.24
C GLN A 16 16.66 5.67 -1.27
N GLY A 17 16.28 6.77 -1.93
CA GLY A 17 16.06 6.76 -3.38
C GLY A 17 14.81 6.01 -3.80
N LEU A 18 13.82 5.90 -2.93
CA LEU A 18 12.54 5.24 -3.22
C LEU A 18 11.46 6.30 -3.47
N GLU A 19 10.80 6.20 -4.61
CA GLU A 19 9.71 7.11 -4.96
C GLU A 19 8.33 6.58 -4.55
N GLN A 20 8.22 5.28 -4.30
CA GLN A 20 6.96 4.62 -3.98
C GLN A 20 7.18 3.40 -3.10
N ILE A 21 6.23 3.15 -2.20
CA ILE A 21 6.24 1.98 -1.32
C ILE A 21 4.84 1.42 -1.14
N VAL A 22 4.76 0.14 -0.79
CA VAL A 22 3.55 -0.51 -0.29
C VAL A 22 3.80 -0.93 1.15
N VAL A 23 2.95 -0.47 2.05
CA VAL A 23 2.94 -0.83 3.46
C VAL A 23 1.78 -1.77 3.70
N SER A 24 2.05 -2.97 4.20
CA SER A 24 1.03 -4.02 4.38
C SER A 24 0.92 -4.55 5.80
N ALA A 25 1.98 -4.42 6.61
CA ALA A 25 1.95 -4.89 7.98
C ALA A 25 0.88 -4.17 8.80
N THR A 26 0.04 -4.92 9.49
CA THR A 26 -1.06 -4.37 10.30
C THR A 26 -0.59 -3.26 11.24
N ALA A 27 0.51 -3.48 11.96
CA ALA A 27 1.04 -2.49 12.90
C ALA A 27 1.51 -1.21 12.19
N SER A 28 2.10 -1.33 11.01
CA SER A 28 2.58 -0.17 10.25
C SER A 28 1.44 0.64 9.65
N VAL A 29 0.42 -0.04 9.13
CA VAL A 29 -0.79 0.63 8.66
C VAL A 29 -1.46 1.37 9.82
N TYR A 30 -1.58 0.73 10.98
CA TYR A 30 -2.13 1.36 12.18
C TYR A 30 -1.30 2.57 12.62
N TYR A 31 0.01 2.45 12.61
CA TYR A 31 0.91 3.56 12.98
C TYR A 31 0.65 4.81 12.14
N LEU A 32 0.39 4.64 10.85
CA LEU A 32 0.17 5.75 9.92
C LEU A 32 -1.28 6.22 9.89
N THR A 33 -2.25 5.32 9.96
CA THR A 33 -3.65 5.63 9.67
C THR A 33 -4.57 5.59 10.89
N GLY A 34 -4.17 4.93 11.97
CA GLY A 34 -5.05 4.65 13.10
C GLY A 34 -6.04 3.52 12.84
N ILE A 35 -5.93 2.85 11.70
CA ILE A 35 -6.82 1.74 11.34
C ILE A 35 -6.13 0.42 11.67
N TRP A 36 -6.78 -0.39 12.50
CA TRP A 36 -6.28 -1.72 12.85
C TRP A 36 -7.08 -2.77 12.12
N VAL A 37 -6.45 -3.48 11.19
CA VAL A 37 -7.06 -4.58 10.44
C VAL A 37 -6.10 -5.76 10.42
N SER A 38 -6.62 -6.95 10.76
CA SER A 38 -5.91 -8.22 10.53
C SER A 38 -6.47 -8.82 9.25
N PRO A 39 -5.79 -8.65 8.11
CA PRO A 39 -6.40 -8.96 6.82
C PRO A 39 -6.52 -10.45 6.53
N MET A 40 -5.83 -11.28 7.28
CA MET A 40 -5.75 -12.72 7.07
C MET A 40 -5.20 -13.00 5.66
N GLU A 41 -5.98 -13.64 4.80
CA GLU A 41 -5.58 -13.96 3.42
C GLU A 41 -5.96 -12.88 2.41
N ARG A 42 -6.69 -11.84 2.83
CA ARG A 42 -7.12 -10.75 1.95
C ARG A 42 -6.03 -9.70 1.83
N MET A 43 -6.00 -9.00 0.70
CA MET A 43 -5.01 -7.95 0.49
C MET A 43 -5.33 -6.71 1.31
N LEU A 44 -4.32 -6.23 2.03
CA LEU A 44 -4.28 -4.90 2.64
C LEU A 44 -3.00 -4.24 2.14
N ALA A 45 -3.13 -3.08 1.50
CA ALA A 45 -1.97 -2.40 0.94
C ALA A 45 -2.15 -0.88 1.02
N LEU A 46 -1.25 -0.23 1.75
CA LEU A 46 -1.18 1.23 1.81
C LEU A 46 -0.09 1.70 0.86
N TYR A 47 -0.48 2.31 -0.24
CA TYR A 47 0.44 2.80 -1.26
C TYR A 47 0.78 4.26 -0.98
N ILE A 48 2.07 4.56 -0.89
CA ILE A 48 2.58 5.90 -0.58
C ILE A 48 3.61 6.30 -1.63
N THR A 49 3.52 7.53 -2.11
CA THR A 49 4.54 8.13 -2.98
C THR A 49 5.22 9.32 -2.31
N THR A 50 6.41 9.66 -2.78
CA THR A 50 7.14 10.82 -2.25
C THR A 50 6.45 12.15 -2.55
N GLU A 51 5.47 12.18 -3.43
CA GLU A 51 4.66 13.37 -3.71
C GLU A 51 3.49 13.54 -2.74
N GLY A 52 3.35 12.61 -1.80
CA GLY A 52 2.31 12.69 -0.77
C GLY A 52 1.05 11.93 -1.09
N GLN A 53 0.99 11.20 -2.21
CA GLN A 53 -0.13 10.31 -2.48
C GLN A 53 -0.16 9.20 -1.43
N CYS A 54 -1.34 8.95 -0.89
CA CYS A 54 -1.54 7.92 0.13
C CYS A 54 -2.88 7.26 -0.13
N THR A 55 -2.86 6.00 -0.55
CA THR A 55 -4.06 5.25 -0.95
C THR A 55 -4.08 3.91 -0.25
N LEU A 56 -5.15 3.63 0.48
CA LEU A 56 -5.36 2.34 1.13
C LEU A 56 -6.25 1.45 0.26
N TYR A 57 -5.70 0.31 -0.15
CA TYR A 57 -6.44 -0.72 -0.86
C TYR A 57 -6.88 -1.77 0.15
N ALA A 58 -8.19 -1.93 0.32
CA ALA A 58 -8.73 -2.79 1.36
C ALA A 58 -10.00 -3.49 0.89
N ASN A 59 -10.24 -4.68 1.46
CA ASN A 59 -11.47 -5.41 1.20
C ASN A 59 -12.65 -4.69 1.88
N GLU A 60 -13.77 -4.60 1.21
CA GLU A 60 -14.99 -3.97 1.75
C GLU A 60 -15.48 -4.60 3.05
N LEU A 61 -15.17 -5.89 3.26
CA LEU A 61 -15.56 -6.61 4.48
C LEU A 61 -14.85 -6.13 5.73
N PHE A 62 -13.75 -5.39 5.60
CA PHE A 62 -13.05 -4.84 6.76
C PHE A 62 -13.81 -3.69 7.43
N GLY A 63 -14.78 -3.10 6.76
CA GLY A 63 -15.58 -2.03 7.33
C GLY A 63 -14.82 -0.74 7.58
N ILE A 64 -13.81 -0.44 6.76
CA ILE A 64 -12.99 0.76 6.92
C ILE A 64 -13.75 1.99 6.45
N GLU A 65 -13.74 3.04 7.28
CA GLU A 65 -14.33 4.31 6.95
C GLU A 65 -13.33 5.24 6.26
N PRO A 66 -13.76 6.05 5.29
CA PRO A 66 -12.89 7.07 4.71
C PRO A 66 -12.41 8.07 5.77
N GLN A 67 -11.20 8.57 5.59
CA GLN A 67 -10.66 9.60 6.46
C GLN A 67 -9.87 10.65 5.66
N PRO A 68 -9.73 11.88 6.20
CA PRO A 68 -8.94 12.92 5.52
C PRO A 68 -7.47 12.50 5.34
N GLY A 69 -6.88 12.93 4.22
CA GLY A 69 -5.48 12.69 3.92
C GLY A 69 -5.14 11.33 3.36
N MET A 70 -6.16 10.52 3.08
CA MET A 70 -5.97 9.17 2.56
C MET A 70 -7.10 8.83 1.59
N GLU A 71 -6.77 8.37 0.39
CA GLU A 71 -7.77 7.76 -0.48
C GLU A 71 -8.04 6.33 -0.02
N LEU A 72 -9.29 5.90 -0.15
CA LEU A 72 -9.70 4.54 0.15
C LEU A 72 -10.25 3.89 -1.11
N VAL A 73 -9.63 2.79 -1.52
CA VAL A 73 -10.07 1.99 -2.66
C VAL A 73 -10.51 0.63 -2.14
N LEU A 74 -11.80 0.36 -2.20
CA LEU A 74 -12.38 -0.89 -1.71
C LEU A 74 -12.51 -1.90 -2.85
N HIS A 75 -12.34 -3.16 -2.50
CA HIS A 75 -12.58 -4.29 -3.41
C HIS A 75 -13.40 -5.37 -2.71
N SER A 76 -14.08 -6.17 -3.51
CA SER A 76 -14.80 -7.36 -3.03
C SER A 76 -13.94 -8.61 -3.22
N ASP A 77 -14.40 -9.74 -2.68
CA ASP A 77 -13.72 -11.01 -2.85
C ASP A 77 -13.72 -11.51 -4.31
N SER A 78 -14.59 -10.96 -5.16
CA SER A 78 -14.63 -11.30 -6.58
C SER A 78 -13.78 -10.36 -7.46
N ASP A 79 -13.21 -9.32 -6.89
CA ASP A 79 -12.32 -8.39 -7.60
C ASP A 79 -10.87 -8.90 -7.59
N GLU A 80 -10.05 -8.30 -8.45
CA GLU A 80 -8.61 -8.54 -8.48
C GLU A 80 -7.87 -7.31 -7.94
N PRO A 81 -7.66 -7.23 -6.61
CA PRO A 81 -7.09 -6.03 -6.00
C PRO A 81 -5.66 -5.73 -6.44
N THR A 82 -4.88 -6.75 -6.75
CA THR A 82 -3.53 -6.54 -7.26
C THR A 82 -3.52 -5.86 -8.62
N ALA A 83 -4.52 -6.12 -9.47
CA ALA A 83 -4.66 -5.43 -10.75
C ALA A 83 -4.99 -3.94 -10.55
N GLN A 84 -5.83 -3.62 -9.56
CA GLN A 84 -6.14 -2.23 -9.21
C GLN A 84 -4.89 -1.48 -8.77
N LEU A 85 -4.11 -2.08 -7.87
CA LEU A 85 -2.86 -1.49 -7.39
C LEU A 85 -1.83 -1.36 -8.52
N ALA A 86 -1.70 -2.39 -9.36
CA ALA A 86 -0.74 -2.40 -10.45
C ALA A 86 -0.90 -1.20 -11.39
N ARG A 87 -2.14 -0.79 -11.65
CA ARG A 87 -2.42 0.34 -12.54
C ARG A 87 -1.90 1.67 -12.01
N GLN A 88 -1.67 1.78 -10.70
CA GLN A 88 -1.22 3.01 -10.05
C GLN A 88 0.29 3.10 -9.90
N LEU A 89 0.99 2.00 -10.05
CA LEU A 89 2.43 1.97 -9.82
C LEU A 89 3.20 2.69 -10.92
N ARG A 90 4.28 3.34 -10.51
CA ARG A 90 5.25 3.95 -11.41
C ARG A 90 6.31 2.92 -11.81
N PRO A 91 6.88 3.00 -13.04
CA PRO A 91 8.00 2.14 -13.39
C PRO A 91 9.17 2.32 -12.43
N GLY A 92 9.89 1.25 -12.17
CA GLY A 92 11.10 1.27 -11.37
C GLY A 92 10.96 0.59 -10.02
N LYS A 93 11.69 1.08 -9.04
CA LYS A 93 11.72 0.47 -7.70
C LYS A 93 10.41 0.66 -6.96
N LEU A 94 9.98 -0.40 -6.31
CA LEU A 94 8.85 -0.40 -5.37
C LEU A 94 9.31 -0.96 -4.04
N GLY A 95 9.29 -0.14 -2.99
CA GLY A 95 9.56 -0.64 -1.65
C GLY A 95 8.37 -1.48 -1.17
N VAL A 96 8.65 -2.66 -0.62
CA VAL A 96 7.61 -3.51 -0.03
C VAL A 96 8.06 -3.95 1.36
N ASP A 97 7.11 -4.07 2.30
CA ASP A 97 7.49 -4.60 3.59
C ASP A 97 7.53 -6.14 3.57
N LYS A 98 8.19 -6.70 4.56
CA LYS A 98 8.45 -8.15 4.63
C LYS A 98 7.22 -8.99 4.99
N PHE A 99 6.13 -8.33 5.37
CA PHE A 99 4.92 -9.04 5.83
C PHE A 99 3.85 -9.20 4.75
N TRP A 100 4.05 -8.63 3.57
CA TRP A 100 3.08 -8.78 2.50
C TRP A 100 3.10 -10.21 1.98
N PRO A 101 1.95 -10.92 1.96
CA PRO A 101 1.94 -12.29 1.44
C PRO A 101 2.48 -12.34 0.01
N SER A 102 3.39 -13.29 -0.22
CA SER A 102 4.11 -13.37 -1.50
C SER A 102 3.19 -13.51 -2.72
N LYS A 103 1.99 -14.09 -2.55
CA LYS A 103 1.06 -14.22 -3.67
C LYS A 103 0.65 -12.86 -4.27
N PHE A 104 0.56 -11.81 -3.45
CA PHE A 104 0.22 -10.48 -3.93
C PHE A 104 1.38 -9.86 -4.69
N LEU A 105 2.59 -10.00 -4.18
CA LEU A 105 3.78 -9.51 -4.85
C LEU A 105 3.98 -10.22 -6.20
N ILE A 106 3.83 -11.54 -6.23
CA ILE A 106 3.96 -12.33 -7.45
C ILE A 106 2.94 -11.88 -8.50
N ALA A 107 1.67 -11.73 -8.10
CA ALA A 107 0.62 -11.26 -9.01
C ALA A 107 0.90 -9.85 -9.53
N LEU A 108 1.44 -8.98 -8.67
CA LEU A 108 1.81 -7.61 -9.06
C LEU A 108 2.92 -7.61 -10.10
N LEU A 109 3.95 -8.42 -9.91
CA LEU A 109 5.07 -8.52 -10.85
C LEU A 109 4.68 -9.17 -12.17
N GLU A 110 3.72 -10.09 -12.15
CA GLU A 110 3.16 -10.64 -13.38
C GLU A 110 2.39 -9.58 -14.18
N ALA A 111 1.72 -8.67 -13.49
CA ALA A 111 0.98 -7.57 -14.13
C ALA A 111 1.90 -6.44 -14.61
N ARG A 112 3.08 -6.26 -14.00
CA ARG A 112 3.98 -5.13 -14.25
C ARG A 112 5.43 -5.61 -14.28
N SER A 113 5.94 -5.87 -15.48
CA SER A 113 7.33 -6.30 -15.68
C SER A 113 8.35 -5.18 -15.47
N ASP A 114 7.91 -3.93 -15.38
CA ASP A 114 8.75 -2.75 -15.19
C ASP A 114 8.95 -2.36 -13.72
N ILE A 115 8.49 -3.19 -12.78
CA ILE A 115 8.62 -2.97 -11.33
C ILE A 115 9.75 -3.84 -10.77
N THR A 116 10.60 -3.22 -9.95
CA THR A 116 11.66 -3.91 -9.21
C THR A 116 11.37 -3.80 -7.71
N PRO A 117 10.95 -4.88 -7.05
CA PRO A 117 10.70 -4.83 -5.61
C PRO A 117 12.01 -4.73 -4.82
N VAL A 118 11.97 -3.96 -3.75
CA VAL A 118 13.12 -3.77 -2.86
C VAL A 118 12.70 -3.82 -1.39
#